data_e4755f34995a06a8388b58fe4dc004b8
#
_entry.id   e4755f34995a06a8388b58fe4dc004b8
#
_cell.length_a   1.000
_cell.length_b   1.000
_cell.length_c   1.000
_cell.angle_alpha   90.00
_cell.angle_beta   90.00
_cell.angle_gamma   90.00
#
_symmetry.space_group_name_H-M   'P 1'
#
loop_
_entity.id
_entity.type
_entity.pdbx_description
1 polymer ?
#
loop_
_entity_poly.entity_id
_entity_poly.type
_entity_poly.pdbx_seq_one_letter_code
_entity_poly.pdbx_strand_id
1 'polypeptide(L)'
;MKEIFLNISGIIGKCVIPRNMLDKFYLDYGCFFIHSREKYDFCACVTKDIGKNIKKENSSFVTRLNNRCYISDSELIFWGRHVLEKEFYLEEFRKYFIALISWILHRDKNMILLHASAIEVCGKCILFAGNSNCGKTSIAMNMIKNGATYISNDLTFLYIEDNKVMVLGVPQKITMDKKTYDYCDINYVVEQDINRIYINPSNQFKIKVSAELNAIVLLSKDVKRNDALLERVNFNEAVARLISKIIHSYKWGFKPYCRDYGYFSVLNRVMKCIEKKVLIYYMIWGKNHFVNYNIIMKQIVENEGRI
;
A
#
# COMPACT_ATOMS: atom_id res chain seq x y z
N MET A 1 -0.84 18.36 20.98
CA MET A 1 -1.65 17.74 19.89
C MET A 1 -1.67 18.66 18.70
N LYS A 2 -1.75 18.11 17.50
CA LYS A 2 -1.91 18.83 16.23
C LYS A 2 -3.08 18.18 15.47
N GLU A 3 -3.94 19.00 14.91
CA GLU A 3 -5.00 18.55 14.00
C GLU A 3 -4.46 18.61 12.57
N ILE A 4 -4.72 17.55 11.81
CA ILE A 4 -4.33 17.38 10.42
C ILE A 4 -5.52 16.83 9.66
N PHE A 5 -5.67 17.25 8.42
CA PHE A 5 -6.69 16.75 7.53
C PHE A 5 -6.03 16.06 6.33
N LEU A 6 -6.64 14.95 5.93
CA LEU A 6 -6.20 14.13 4.79
C LEU A 6 -7.33 14.01 3.78
N ASN A 7 -6.99 13.97 2.50
CA ASN A 7 -7.91 13.56 1.44
C ASN A 7 -7.34 12.32 0.74
N ILE A 8 -7.93 11.18 1.01
CA ILE A 8 -7.52 9.91 0.40
C ILE A 8 -8.63 9.47 -0.55
N SER A 9 -8.45 9.74 -1.85
CA SER A 9 -9.43 9.41 -2.89
C SER A 9 -10.84 9.97 -2.64
N GLY A 10 -10.92 11.22 -2.17
CA GLY A 10 -12.17 11.91 -1.87
C GLY A 10 -12.75 11.61 -0.49
N ILE A 11 -12.12 10.75 0.31
CA ILE A 11 -12.47 10.53 1.72
C ILE A 11 -11.66 11.46 2.59
N ILE A 12 -12.34 12.27 3.38
CA ILE A 12 -11.71 13.27 4.25
C ILE A 12 -11.52 12.68 5.63
N GLY A 13 -10.28 12.65 6.08
CA GLY A 13 -9.91 12.21 7.42
C GLY A 13 -9.44 13.36 8.30
N LYS A 14 -9.87 13.38 9.54
CA LYS A 14 -9.31 14.24 10.60
C LYS A 14 -8.40 13.40 11.49
N CYS A 15 -7.15 13.81 11.64
CA CYS A 15 -6.19 13.16 12.54
C CYS A 15 -5.77 14.13 13.64
N VAL A 16 -5.85 13.68 14.89
CA VAL A 16 -5.41 14.44 16.07
C VAL A 16 -4.23 13.69 16.69
N ILE A 17 -3.01 14.14 16.42
CA ILE A 17 -1.80 13.43 16.79
C ILE A 17 -0.85 14.30 17.64
N PRO A 18 0.01 13.70 18.47
CA PRO A 18 1.06 14.40 19.18
C PRO A 18 2.05 15.10 18.23
N ARG A 19 2.58 16.25 18.64
CA ARG A 19 3.53 17.02 17.80
C ARG A 19 4.79 16.23 17.46
N ASN A 20 5.29 15.40 18.36
CA ASN A 20 6.45 14.54 18.15
C ASN A 20 6.21 13.39 17.15
N MET A 21 4.96 13.10 16.78
CA MET A 21 4.62 12.14 15.73
C MET A 21 4.43 12.80 14.36
N LEU A 22 4.34 14.13 14.31
CA LEU A 22 3.94 14.86 13.11
C LEU A 22 4.88 14.60 11.93
N ASP A 23 6.18 14.69 12.14
CA ASP A 23 7.16 14.52 11.07
C ASP A 23 7.11 13.11 10.47
N LYS A 24 7.05 12.09 11.34
CA LYS A 24 6.92 10.69 10.88
C LYS A 24 5.58 10.42 10.20
N PHE A 25 4.50 11.04 10.67
CA PHE A 25 3.19 10.94 10.05
C PHE A 25 3.16 11.64 8.69
N TYR A 26 3.85 12.79 8.58
CA TYR A 26 4.02 13.50 7.32
C TYR A 26 4.79 12.68 6.28
N LEU A 27 5.82 11.95 6.69
CA LEU A 27 6.58 11.07 5.79
C LEU A 27 5.71 9.96 5.17
N ASP A 28 4.74 9.45 5.94
CA ASP A 28 3.87 8.36 5.47
C ASP A 28 2.64 8.88 4.70
N TYR A 29 2.09 10.04 5.04
CA TYR A 29 0.78 10.49 4.56
C TYR A 29 0.76 11.92 4.03
N GLY A 30 1.89 12.62 3.98
CA GLY A 30 1.97 14.04 3.63
C GLY A 30 1.42 14.38 2.24
N CYS A 31 1.49 13.46 1.27
CA CYS A 31 0.91 13.63 -0.05
C CYS A 31 -0.63 13.76 -0.05
N PHE A 32 -1.29 13.38 1.04
CA PHE A 32 -2.74 13.51 1.22
C PHE A 32 -3.15 14.69 2.08
N PHE A 33 -2.20 15.46 2.62
CA PHE A 33 -2.51 16.60 3.49
C PHE A 33 -3.28 17.68 2.72
N ILE A 34 -4.34 18.17 3.36
CA ILE A 34 -5.16 19.27 2.87
C ILE A 34 -5.34 20.34 3.95
N HIS A 35 -5.84 21.50 3.57
CA HIS A 35 -6.27 22.51 4.54
C HIS A 35 -7.43 22.00 5.40
N SER A 36 -7.64 22.61 6.55
CA SER A 36 -8.71 22.26 7.49
C SER A 36 -10.08 22.19 6.81
N ARG A 37 -10.91 21.24 7.26
CA ARG A 37 -12.29 21.06 6.80
C ARG A 37 -13.24 21.01 7.99
N GLU A 38 -14.44 21.54 7.82
CA GLU A 38 -15.48 21.47 8.85
C GLU A 38 -16.09 20.07 8.96
N LYS A 39 -16.18 19.35 7.83
CA LYS A 39 -16.73 17.99 7.76
C LYS A 39 -15.64 16.99 7.39
N TYR A 40 -15.70 15.83 8.00
CA TYR A 40 -14.82 14.71 7.73
C TYR A 40 -15.58 13.38 7.81
N ASP A 41 -15.08 12.38 7.09
CA ASP A 41 -15.69 11.05 6.99
C ASP A 41 -15.16 10.11 8.09
N PHE A 42 -13.96 10.37 8.59
CA PHE A 42 -13.38 9.61 9.70
C PHE A 42 -12.50 10.48 10.61
N CYS A 43 -12.31 9.99 11.85
CA CYS A 43 -11.41 10.60 12.81
C CYS A 43 -10.41 9.57 13.37
N ALA A 44 -9.13 9.93 13.41
CA ALA A 44 -8.11 9.15 14.09
C ALA A 44 -7.43 10.02 15.17
N CYS A 45 -7.47 9.57 16.41
CA CYS A 45 -6.99 10.35 17.54
C CYS A 45 -6.01 9.55 18.41
N VAL A 46 -4.91 10.20 18.80
CA VAL A 46 -4.01 9.72 19.85
C VAL A 46 -4.20 10.60 21.08
N THR A 47 -4.56 10.01 22.22
CA THR A 47 -4.88 10.77 23.44
C THR A 47 -4.23 10.14 24.68
N LYS A 48 -4.05 10.94 25.74
CA LYS A 48 -3.51 10.45 27.03
C LYS A 48 -4.53 9.57 27.75
N ASP A 49 -5.79 9.98 27.73
CA ASP A 49 -6.88 9.33 28.47
C ASP A 49 -8.07 9.11 27.55
N ILE A 50 -8.81 8.01 27.78
CA ILE A 50 -10.12 7.85 27.20
C ILE A 50 -11.04 8.86 27.89
N GLY A 51 -11.48 9.88 27.18
CA GLY A 51 -12.55 10.75 27.65
C GLY A 51 -13.79 9.89 27.98
N LYS A 52 -14.54 10.24 29.02
CA LYS A 52 -15.76 9.53 29.45
C LYS A 52 -16.85 9.42 28.38
N ASN A 53 -16.65 10.01 27.22
CA ASN A 53 -17.62 10.18 26.13
C ASN A 53 -17.29 9.34 24.89
N ILE A 54 -16.76 8.13 25.03
CA ILE A 54 -16.93 7.16 23.94
C ILE A 54 -18.42 6.79 23.98
N LYS A 55 -19.24 7.54 23.27
CA LYS A 55 -20.64 7.18 23.06
C LYS A 55 -20.66 5.85 22.35
N LYS A 56 -21.24 4.85 22.98
CA LYS A 56 -21.65 3.59 22.35
C LYS A 56 -22.82 3.86 21.39
N GLU A 57 -22.63 4.76 20.43
CA GLU A 57 -23.65 5.01 19.41
C GLU A 57 -23.52 3.90 18.38
N ASN A 58 -24.57 3.10 18.25
CA ASN A 58 -25.04 2.27 17.11
C ASN A 58 -24.02 1.97 15.98
N SER A 59 -22.74 1.82 16.28
CA SER A 59 -21.80 1.34 15.28
C SER A 59 -21.97 -0.17 15.20
N SER A 60 -22.26 -0.66 14.00
CA SER A 60 -22.34 -2.09 13.68
C SER A 60 -21.03 -2.83 14.01
N PHE A 61 -20.00 -2.06 14.39
CA PHE A 61 -18.66 -2.54 14.58
C PHE A 61 -17.86 -1.74 15.60
N VAL A 62 -17.69 -2.29 16.80
CA VAL A 62 -16.80 -1.76 17.84
C VAL A 62 -15.87 -2.88 18.29
N THR A 63 -14.59 -2.75 18.05
CA THR A 63 -13.60 -3.68 18.58
C THR A 63 -12.62 -2.96 19.50
N ARG A 64 -12.58 -3.37 20.75
CA ARG A 64 -11.50 -3.02 21.67
C ARG A 64 -10.32 -3.94 21.37
N LEU A 65 -9.38 -3.46 20.56
CA LEU A 65 -8.16 -4.16 20.21
C LEU A 65 -7.12 -3.94 21.31
N ASN A 66 -7.14 -4.75 22.33
CA ASN A 66 -6.35 -4.58 23.56
C ASN A 66 -6.80 -3.37 24.43
N ASN A 67 -6.13 -3.16 25.56
CA ASN A 67 -6.50 -2.12 26.52
C ASN A 67 -6.14 -0.68 26.09
N ARG A 68 -5.80 -0.41 24.81
CA ARG A 68 -5.22 0.85 24.36
C ARG A 68 -5.76 1.38 23.02
N CYS A 69 -6.59 0.63 22.35
CA CYS A 69 -7.11 1.00 21.04
C CYS A 69 -8.59 0.67 20.91
N TYR A 70 -9.34 1.65 20.47
CA TYR A 70 -10.75 1.53 20.07
C TYR A 70 -10.84 1.86 18.59
N ILE A 71 -11.59 1.09 17.85
CA ILE A 71 -11.85 1.33 16.44
C ILE A 71 -13.33 1.07 16.14
N SER A 72 -13.94 1.96 15.37
CA SER A 72 -15.30 1.87 14.87
C SER A 72 -15.32 2.06 13.35
N ASP A 73 -16.51 2.14 12.78
CA ASP A 73 -16.70 2.34 11.33
C ASP A 73 -16.04 3.61 10.78
N SER A 74 -15.83 4.62 11.62
CA SER A 74 -15.27 5.91 11.24
C SER A 74 -14.30 6.50 12.25
N GLU A 75 -13.99 5.80 13.34
CA GLU A 75 -13.13 6.34 14.37
C GLU A 75 -12.04 5.37 14.80
N LEU A 76 -10.84 5.90 15.01
CA LEU A 76 -9.73 5.25 15.66
C LEU A 76 -9.30 6.08 16.85
N ILE A 77 -9.39 5.53 18.04
CA ILE A 77 -8.90 6.19 19.26
C ILE A 77 -7.81 5.32 19.87
N PHE A 78 -6.64 5.89 19.96
CA PHE A 78 -5.47 5.25 20.55
C PHE A 78 -5.05 6.00 21.81
N TRP A 79 -4.97 5.32 22.97
CA TRP A 79 -4.74 6.00 24.25
C TRP A 79 -3.72 5.30 25.15
N GLY A 80 -3.14 6.07 26.08
CA GLY A 80 -2.27 5.60 27.13
C GLY A 80 -1.29 6.67 27.59
N ARG A 81 -0.93 6.67 28.89
CA ARG A 81 -0.01 7.65 29.46
C ARG A 81 1.37 7.65 28.80
N HIS A 82 1.82 6.51 28.31
CA HIS A 82 3.12 6.33 27.64
C HIS A 82 3.06 6.48 26.11
N VAL A 83 1.88 6.73 25.54
CA VAL A 83 1.72 6.89 24.07
C VAL A 83 2.51 8.08 23.53
N LEU A 84 2.79 9.08 24.39
CA LEU A 84 3.51 10.29 23.99
C LEU A 84 5.03 10.17 24.13
N GLU A 85 5.55 9.07 24.70
CA GLU A 85 6.95 8.97 25.14
C GLU A 85 7.80 7.97 24.33
N LYS A 86 7.20 7.05 23.53
CA LYS A 86 7.95 5.97 22.87
C LYS A 86 7.60 5.78 21.40
N GLU A 87 8.60 5.54 20.56
CA GLU A 87 8.48 5.22 19.12
C GLU A 87 7.64 3.99 18.83
N PHE A 88 7.61 3.02 19.75
CA PHE A 88 6.84 1.79 19.64
C PHE A 88 5.33 2.03 19.37
N TYR A 89 4.76 3.07 19.95
CA TYR A 89 3.34 3.41 19.76
C TYR A 89 3.02 3.97 18.40
N LEU A 90 3.98 4.59 17.72
CA LEU A 90 3.78 5.08 16.36
C LEU A 90 3.55 3.91 15.38
N GLU A 91 4.29 2.81 15.52
CA GLU A 91 4.12 1.62 14.68
C GLU A 91 2.75 0.94 14.94
N GLU A 92 2.31 0.84 16.20
CA GLU A 92 0.98 0.32 16.51
C GLU A 92 -0.13 1.24 15.99
N PHE A 93 -0.03 2.55 16.21
CA PHE A 93 -0.99 3.51 15.67
C PHE A 93 -1.07 3.41 14.15
N ARG A 94 0.06 3.37 13.46
CA ARG A 94 0.15 3.22 12.02
C ARG A 94 -0.57 1.96 11.53
N LYS A 95 -0.37 0.84 12.19
CA LYS A 95 -1.04 -0.43 11.85
C LYS A 95 -2.56 -0.33 11.90
N TYR A 96 -3.10 0.26 12.96
CA TYR A 96 -4.54 0.43 13.10
C TYR A 96 -5.10 1.52 12.21
N PHE A 97 -4.32 2.56 11.96
CA PHE A 97 -4.68 3.62 11.03
C PHE A 97 -4.81 3.10 9.58
N ILE A 98 -3.87 2.26 9.14
CA ILE A 98 -3.95 1.57 7.85
C ILE A 98 -5.21 0.70 7.80
N ALA A 99 -5.53 -0.01 8.87
CA ALA A 99 -6.71 -0.85 8.91
C ALA A 99 -8.01 -0.01 8.81
N LEU A 100 -8.10 1.12 9.50
CA LEU A 100 -9.22 2.04 9.38
C LEU A 100 -9.37 2.59 7.96
N ILE A 101 -8.29 3.11 7.37
CA ILE A 101 -8.31 3.62 5.99
C ILE A 101 -8.74 2.52 5.02
N SER A 102 -8.18 1.33 5.16
CA SER A 102 -8.51 0.21 4.29
C SER A 102 -9.97 -0.18 4.38
N TRP A 103 -10.53 -0.17 5.59
CA TRP A 103 -11.95 -0.42 5.81
C TRP A 103 -12.83 0.62 5.14
N ILE A 104 -12.55 1.91 5.36
CA ILE A 104 -13.34 3.00 4.80
C ILE A 104 -13.27 3.02 3.27
N LEU A 105 -12.07 2.86 2.70
CA LEU A 105 -11.90 2.77 1.26
C LEU A 105 -12.65 1.56 0.66
N HIS A 106 -12.67 0.44 1.38
CA HIS A 106 -13.47 -0.71 0.95
C HIS A 106 -14.96 -0.40 1.00
N ARG A 107 -15.47 0.07 2.14
CA ARG A 107 -16.89 0.34 2.39
C ARG A 107 -17.46 1.38 1.42
N ASP A 108 -16.76 2.52 1.27
CA ASP A 108 -17.29 3.69 0.60
C ASP A 108 -16.88 3.78 -0.89
N LYS A 109 -15.78 3.12 -1.27
CA LYS A 109 -15.22 3.18 -2.63
C LYS A 109 -15.06 1.81 -3.29
N ASN A 110 -15.48 0.71 -2.64
CA ASN A 110 -15.31 -0.64 -3.16
C ASN A 110 -13.85 -0.96 -3.55
N MET A 111 -12.90 -0.51 -2.75
CA MET A 111 -11.48 -0.77 -2.99
C MET A 111 -11.02 -2.03 -2.26
N ILE A 112 -10.05 -2.73 -2.84
CA ILE A 112 -9.45 -3.94 -2.29
C ILE A 112 -7.97 -3.68 -2.01
N LEU A 113 -7.56 -3.91 -0.76
CA LEU A 113 -6.16 -3.82 -0.38
C LEU A 113 -5.35 -5.01 -0.91
N LEU A 114 -4.22 -4.73 -1.52
CA LEU A 114 -3.23 -5.71 -1.93
C LEU A 114 -1.83 -5.30 -1.43
N HIS A 115 -1.15 -6.21 -0.76
CA HIS A 115 0.26 -6.04 -0.39
C HIS A 115 1.15 -6.22 -1.62
N ALA A 116 1.35 -5.14 -2.34
CA ALA A 116 2.06 -5.07 -3.62
C ALA A 116 2.84 -3.77 -3.74
N SER A 117 3.81 -3.74 -4.64
CA SER A 117 4.46 -2.50 -5.08
C SER A 117 3.91 -2.12 -6.45
N ALA A 118 3.70 -0.82 -6.69
CA ALA A 118 3.23 -0.32 -7.97
C ALA A 118 4.07 0.86 -8.44
N ILE A 119 4.35 0.87 -9.75
CA ILE A 119 5.08 1.93 -10.44
C ILE A 119 4.38 2.27 -11.76
N GLU A 120 4.68 3.43 -12.31
CA GLU A 120 4.31 3.75 -13.69
C GLU A 120 5.57 4.04 -14.51
N VAL A 121 5.68 3.42 -15.66
CA VAL A 121 6.76 3.63 -16.63
C VAL A 121 6.18 3.77 -18.02
N CYS A 122 6.57 4.83 -18.74
CA CYS A 122 6.05 5.15 -20.09
C CYS A 122 4.51 5.13 -20.17
N GLY A 123 3.83 5.65 -19.12
CA GLY A 123 2.37 5.70 -19.05
C GLY A 123 1.68 4.38 -18.67
N LYS A 124 2.43 3.30 -18.43
CA LYS A 124 1.89 2.00 -18.03
C LYS A 124 2.11 1.73 -16.56
N CYS A 125 1.03 1.47 -15.84
CA CYS A 125 1.10 1.05 -14.45
C CYS A 125 1.35 -0.46 -14.36
N ILE A 126 2.42 -0.82 -13.67
CA ILE A 126 2.83 -2.21 -13.41
C ILE A 126 2.76 -2.47 -11.91
N LEU A 127 2.08 -3.53 -11.53
CA LEU A 127 1.92 -3.98 -10.16
C LEU A 127 2.75 -5.24 -9.91
N PHE A 128 3.63 -5.20 -8.93
CA PHE A 128 4.44 -6.33 -8.51
C PHE A 128 3.84 -6.99 -7.27
N ALA A 129 3.33 -8.22 -7.43
CA ALA A 129 2.74 -9.00 -6.36
C ALA A 129 3.53 -10.30 -6.11
N GLY A 130 3.55 -10.76 -4.87
CA GLY A 130 4.27 -11.99 -4.51
C GLY A 130 4.38 -12.17 -3.01
N ASN A 131 5.03 -13.24 -2.57
CA ASN A 131 5.26 -13.52 -1.17
C ASN A 131 6.13 -12.44 -0.49
N SER A 132 6.16 -12.46 0.84
CA SER A 132 7.16 -11.65 1.57
C SER A 132 8.57 -12.03 1.08
N ASN A 133 9.45 -11.03 0.99
CA ASN A 133 10.84 -11.18 0.54
C ASN A 133 11.04 -11.75 -0.89
N CYS A 134 10.00 -11.77 -1.73
CA CYS A 134 10.15 -12.18 -3.13
C CYS A 134 10.77 -11.09 -4.03
N GLY A 135 11.08 -9.90 -3.50
CA GLY A 135 11.77 -8.83 -4.23
C GLY A 135 10.90 -7.74 -4.83
N LYS A 136 9.64 -7.60 -4.40
CA LYS A 136 8.74 -6.51 -4.86
C LYS A 136 9.41 -5.14 -4.78
N THR A 137 9.89 -4.79 -3.57
CA THR A 137 10.58 -3.52 -3.33
C THR A 137 11.85 -3.38 -4.18
N SER A 138 12.66 -4.44 -4.30
CA SER A 138 13.91 -4.40 -5.06
C SER A 138 13.66 -4.11 -6.54
N ILE A 139 12.67 -4.77 -7.15
CA ILE A 139 12.34 -4.55 -8.56
C ILE A 139 11.70 -3.16 -8.76
N ALA A 140 10.77 -2.74 -7.89
CA ALA A 140 10.19 -1.41 -7.97
C ALA A 140 11.27 -0.32 -7.87
N MET A 141 12.20 -0.44 -6.93
CA MET A 141 13.31 0.51 -6.77
C MET A 141 14.24 0.55 -7.96
N ASN A 142 14.54 -0.61 -8.57
CA ASN A 142 15.31 -0.65 -9.80
C ASN A 142 14.60 0.10 -10.94
N MET A 143 13.30 -0.09 -11.10
CA MET A 143 12.52 0.63 -12.11
C MET A 143 12.51 2.14 -11.84
N ILE A 144 12.36 2.57 -10.57
CA ILE A 144 12.38 3.98 -10.17
C ILE A 144 13.74 4.61 -10.43
N LYS A 145 14.84 3.93 -10.12
CA LYS A 145 16.21 4.35 -10.47
C LYS A 145 16.36 4.66 -11.97
N ASN A 146 15.64 3.92 -12.80
CA ASN A 146 15.65 4.08 -14.25
C ASN A 146 14.49 4.95 -14.77
N GLY A 147 13.92 5.82 -13.94
CA GLY A 147 12.99 6.86 -14.34
C GLY A 147 11.49 6.52 -14.21
N ALA A 148 11.12 5.37 -13.66
CA ALA A 148 9.71 5.09 -13.38
C ALA A 148 9.17 6.00 -12.28
N THR A 149 7.88 6.29 -12.35
CA THR A 149 7.13 7.04 -11.32
C THR A 149 6.69 6.08 -10.22
N TYR A 150 6.93 6.45 -8.97
CA TYR A 150 6.50 5.69 -7.79
C TYR A 150 5.01 5.87 -7.54
N ILE A 151 4.30 4.77 -7.27
CA ILE A 151 2.89 4.79 -6.86
C ILE A 151 2.76 4.28 -5.43
N SER A 152 3.26 3.09 -5.13
CA SER A 152 3.17 2.50 -3.79
C SER A 152 4.22 1.42 -3.54
N ASN A 153 4.48 1.20 -2.25
CA ASN A 153 5.16 0.00 -1.77
C ASN A 153 4.37 -0.52 -0.56
N ASP A 154 3.96 -1.78 -0.61
CA ASP A 154 3.18 -2.50 0.41
C ASP A 154 1.69 -2.12 0.57
N LEU A 155 1.29 -0.87 0.36
CA LEU A 155 -0.11 -0.43 0.45
C LEU A 155 -0.64 0.00 -0.91
N THR A 156 -1.25 -0.93 -1.58
CA THR A 156 -1.84 -0.74 -2.91
C THR A 156 -3.30 -1.15 -2.89
N PHE A 157 -4.18 -0.28 -3.35
CA PHE A 157 -5.60 -0.59 -3.48
C PHE A 157 -5.96 -0.76 -4.95
N LEU A 158 -6.81 -1.75 -5.22
CA LEU A 158 -7.41 -1.98 -6.53
C LEU A 158 -8.88 -1.62 -6.48
N TYR A 159 -9.36 -0.93 -7.51
CA TYR A 159 -10.76 -0.58 -7.67
C TYR A 159 -11.13 -0.49 -9.16
N ILE A 160 -12.43 -0.38 -9.44
CA ILE A 160 -12.94 -0.22 -10.81
C ILE A 160 -13.49 1.19 -10.97
N GLU A 161 -13.02 1.89 -11.98
CA GLU A 161 -13.53 3.18 -12.43
C GLU A 161 -13.63 3.17 -13.96
N ASP A 162 -14.74 3.61 -14.52
CA ASP A 162 -15.02 3.63 -15.97
C ASP A 162 -14.68 2.30 -16.68
N ASN A 163 -15.03 1.20 -16.01
CA ASN A 163 -14.75 -0.16 -16.50
C ASN A 163 -13.25 -0.47 -16.66
N LYS A 164 -12.37 0.24 -15.96
CA LYS A 164 -10.92 0.04 -15.89
C LYS A 164 -10.54 -0.43 -14.49
N VAL A 165 -9.48 -1.21 -14.41
CA VAL A 165 -8.86 -1.51 -13.11
C VAL A 165 -7.89 -0.39 -12.77
N MET A 166 -8.15 0.27 -11.66
CA MET A 166 -7.32 1.35 -11.16
C MET A 166 -6.51 0.90 -9.96
N VAL A 167 -5.34 1.49 -9.82
CA VAL A 167 -4.47 1.39 -8.66
C VAL A 167 -4.54 2.71 -7.90
N LEU A 168 -4.79 2.65 -6.58
CA LEU A 168 -4.53 3.74 -5.66
C LEU A 168 -3.36 3.34 -4.77
N GLY A 169 -2.31 4.13 -4.77
CA GLY A 169 -1.15 3.96 -3.90
C GLY A 169 -1.22 4.84 -2.67
N VAL A 170 -0.81 4.30 -1.52
CA VAL A 170 -0.45 5.12 -0.37
C VAL A 170 1.08 5.17 -0.31
N PRO A 171 1.71 6.26 -0.76
CA PRO A 171 3.16 6.38 -0.90
C PRO A 171 3.83 6.56 0.47
N GLN A 172 3.87 5.49 1.23
CA GLN A 172 4.54 5.44 2.52
C GLN A 172 6.06 5.37 2.38
N LYS A 173 6.77 5.63 3.48
CA LYS A 173 8.22 5.37 3.55
C LYS A 173 8.53 3.94 3.13
N ILE A 174 9.52 3.78 2.27
CA ILE A 174 10.00 2.49 1.83
C ILE A 174 10.98 1.97 2.88
N THR A 175 10.75 0.76 3.35
CA THR A 175 11.63 0.09 4.31
C THR A 175 12.31 -1.09 3.64
N MET A 176 13.63 -1.18 3.77
CA MET A 176 14.41 -2.31 3.25
C MET A 176 15.58 -2.63 4.16
N ASP A 177 16.13 -3.83 4.05
CA ASP A 177 17.40 -4.18 4.66
C ASP A 177 18.59 -3.59 3.89
N LYS A 178 19.75 -3.54 4.54
CA LYS A 178 20.97 -2.97 3.93
C LYS A 178 21.38 -3.74 2.68
N LYS A 179 21.24 -5.07 2.66
CA LYS A 179 21.60 -5.90 1.49
C LYS A 179 20.75 -5.54 0.28
N THR A 180 19.45 -5.32 0.48
CA THR A 180 18.53 -4.88 -0.57
C THR A 180 18.89 -3.47 -1.05
N TYR A 181 19.24 -2.56 -0.15
CA TYR A 181 19.66 -1.20 -0.49
C TYR A 181 20.94 -1.21 -1.33
N ASP A 182 21.99 -1.90 -0.87
CA ASP A 182 23.25 -2.05 -1.57
C ASP A 182 23.05 -2.74 -2.94
N TYR A 183 22.17 -3.76 -2.97
CA TYR A 183 21.80 -4.46 -4.19
C TYR A 183 21.10 -3.53 -5.19
N CYS A 184 20.23 -2.63 -4.78
CA CYS A 184 19.57 -1.68 -5.69
C CYS A 184 20.53 -0.60 -6.21
N ASP A 185 21.72 -0.45 -5.62
CA ASP A 185 22.73 0.55 -6.00
C ASP A 185 22.10 1.95 -6.17
N ILE A 186 21.39 2.41 -5.12
CA ILE A 186 20.65 3.67 -5.10
C ILE A 186 21.34 4.66 -4.17
N ASN A 187 21.44 5.92 -4.59
CA ASN A 187 22.05 7.01 -3.83
C ASN A 187 20.99 7.99 -3.34
N TYR A 188 20.02 7.49 -2.56
CA TYR A 188 19.00 8.33 -1.97
C TYR A 188 19.34 8.72 -0.55
N VAL A 189 18.82 9.87 -0.11
CA VAL A 189 18.92 10.27 1.30
C VAL A 189 18.08 9.29 2.12
N VAL A 190 18.70 8.66 3.09
CA VAL A 190 18.11 7.59 3.89
C VAL A 190 18.16 7.92 5.38
N GLU A 191 17.15 7.50 6.10
CA GLU A 191 17.23 7.32 7.55
C GLU A 191 17.64 5.88 7.81
N GLN A 192 18.60 5.65 8.67
CA GLN A 192 19.12 4.32 8.97
C GLN A 192 18.92 3.99 10.45
N ASP A 193 18.38 2.81 10.69
CA ASP A 193 18.43 2.12 11.98
C ASP A 193 19.36 0.91 11.88
N ILE A 194 19.62 0.21 12.99
CA ILE A 194 20.63 -0.88 13.13
C ILE A 194 20.55 -1.90 11.98
N ASN A 195 19.35 -2.25 11.51
CA ASN A 195 19.14 -3.27 10.48
C ASN A 195 18.25 -2.83 9.32
N ARG A 196 17.78 -1.59 9.29
CA ARG A 196 16.81 -1.11 8.30
C ARG A 196 17.18 0.23 7.74
N ILE A 197 16.91 0.40 6.47
CA ILE A 197 17.05 1.63 5.72
C ILE A 197 15.64 2.10 5.36
N TYR A 198 15.38 3.39 5.57
CA TYR A 198 14.11 4.03 5.28
C TYR A 198 14.33 5.11 4.23
N ILE A 199 13.56 5.06 3.16
CA ILE A 199 13.57 6.06 2.10
C ILE A 199 12.23 6.78 2.11
N ASN A 200 12.26 8.11 2.14
CA ASN A 200 11.06 8.91 1.97
C ASN A 200 10.79 9.16 0.48
N PRO A 201 9.73 8.60 -0.09
CA PRO A 201 9.44 8.77 -1.51
C PRO A 201 9.13 10.22 -1.88
N SER A 202 8.42 10.96 -0.99
CA SER A 202 7.89 12.29 -1.30
C SER A 202 8.97 13.33 -1.65
N ASN A 203 10.19 13.14 -1.15
CA ASN A 203 11.28 14.08 -1.36
C ASN A 203 12.24 13.65 -2.46
N GLN A 204 12.12 12.44 -2.99
CA GLN A 204 13.16 11.83 -3.82
C GLN A 204 12.66 11.23 -5.13
N PHE A 205 11.36 10.94 -5.21
CA PHE A 205 10.77 10.30 -6.37
C PHE A 205 9.70 11.17 -7.01
N LYS A 206 9.50 10.97 -8.30
CA LYS A 206 8.26 11.39 -8.95
C LYS A 206 7.14 10.48 -8.44
N ILE A 207 6.11 11.07 -7.83
CA ILE A 207 5.00 10.32 -7.23
C ILE A 207 3.73 10.52 -8.05
N LYS A 208 2.97 9.43 -8.19
CA LYS A 208 1.61 9.41 -8.70
C LYS A 208 0.73 8.60 -7.74
N VAL A 209 -0.38 9.17 -7.30
CA VAL A 209 -1.23 8.52 -6.28
C VAL A 209 -2.15 7.47 -6.91
N SER A 210 -2.59 7.67 -8.15
CA SER A 210 -3.49 6.73 -8.84
C SER A 210 -3.12 6.58 -10.32
N ALA A 211 -3.31 5.37 -10.86
CA ALA A 211 -3.08 5.05 -12.27
C ALA A 211 -3.96 3.89 -12.74
N GLU A 212 -4.23 3.82 -14.06
CA GLU A 212 -4.86 2.65 -14.68
C GLU A 212 -3.88 1.47 -14.68
N LEU A 213 -4.31 0.30 -14.20
CA LEU A 213 -3.49 -0.90 -14.14
C LEU A 213 -3.38 -1.58 -15.52
N ASN A 214 -2.17 -1.66 -16.05
CA ASN A 214 -1.91 -2.30 -17.34
C ASN A 214 -1.37 -3.72 -17.18
N ALA A 215 -0.51 -3.96 -16.17
CA ALA A 215 0.07 -5.28 -15.98
C ALA A 215 0.24 -5.65 -14.51
N ILE A 216 0.12 -6.94 -14.22
CA ILE A 216 0.47 -7.56 -12.95
C ILE A 216 1.64 -8.52 -13.18
N VAL A 217 2.69 -8.35 -12.41
CA VAL A 217 3.84 -9.26 -12.40
C VAL A 217 3.84 -10.04 -11.09
N LEU A 218 3.58 -11.33 -11.18
CA LEU A 218 3.64 -12.26 -10.06
C LEU A 218 5.10 -12.69 -9.86
N LEU A 219 5.70 -12.23 -8.76
CA LEU A 219 7.12 -12.41 -8.49
C LEU A 219 7.43 -13.69 -7.74
N SER A 220 8.48 -14.34 -8.18
CA SER A 220 9.25 -15.34 -7.45
C SER A 220 10.74 -15.01 -7.54
N LYS A 221 11.50 -15.40 -6.51
CA LYS A 221 12.95 -15.17 -6.45
C LYS A 221 13.68 -16.50 -6.54
N ASP A 222 14.64 -16.56 -7.44
CA ASP A 222 15.62 -17.65 -7.45
C ASP A 222 17.04 -17.08 -7.33
N VAL A 223 17.61 -17.20 -6.13
CA VAL A 223 18.95 -16.67 -5.82
C VAL A 223 20.08 -17.41 -6.54
N LYS A 224 19.81 -18.52 -7.18
CA LYS A 224 20.80 -19.27 -7.96
C LYS A 224 20.87 -18.81 -9.42
N ARG A 225 19.80 -18.19 -9.93
CA ARG A 225 19.76 -17.70 -11.32
C ARG A 225 20.52 -16.38 -11.47
N ASN A 226 21.22 -16.23 -12.55
CA ASN A 226 21.76 -14.94 -12.97
C ASN A 226 20.76 -14.16 -13.83
N ASP A 227 19.98 -14.87 -14.63
CA ASP A 227 19.06 -14.29 -15.59
C ASP A 227 17.62 -14.29 -15.05
N ALA A 228 16.85 -13.30 -15.48
CA ALA A 228 15.43 -13.25 -15.22
C ALA A 228 14.66 -14.06 -16.28
N LEU A 229 13.56 -14.64 -15.86
CA LEU A 229 12.55 -15.22 -16.73
C LEU A 229 11.24 -14.44 -16.53
N LEU A 230 10.66 -13.93 -17.60
CA LEU A 230 9.36 -13.28 -17.59
C LEU A 230 8.48 -13.95 -18.64
N GLU A 231 7.39 -14.53 -18.21
CA GLU A 231 6.44 -15.25 -19.06
C GLU A 231 5.02 -14.66 -18.89
N ARG A 232 4.36 -14.42 -20.01
CA ARG A 232 2.93 -14.08 -19.97
C ARG A 232 2.14 -15.34 -19.61
N VAL A 233 1.25 -15.21 -18.63
CA VAL A 233 0.39 -16.29 -18.17
C VAL A 233 -1.07 -15.93 -18.37
N ASN A 234 -1.91 -16.94 -18.59
CA ASN A 234 -3.35 -16.70 -18.67
C ASN A 234 -3.94 -16.49 -17.27
N PHE A 235 -5.15 -15.90 -17.22
CA PHE A 235 -5.81 -15.58 -15.97
C PHE A 235 -6.07 -16.83 -15.10
N ASN A 236 -6.46 -17.96 -15.72
CA ASN A 236 -6.76 -19.17 -14.96
C ASN A 236 -5.54 -19.74 -14.24
N GLU A 237 -4.36 -19.59 -14.81
CA GLU A 237 -3.10 -19.99 -14.17
C GLU A 237 -2.70 -19.06 -13.02
N ALA A 238 -3.01 -17.78 -13.18
CA ALA A 238 -2.60 -16.74 -12.23
C ALA A 238 -3.58 -16.52 -11.08
N VAL A 239 -4.88 -16.79 -11.29
CA VAL A 239 -5.98 -16.39 -10.41
C VAL A 239 -5.82 -16.88 -8.98
N ALA A 240 -5.47 -18.14 -8.77
CA ALA A 240 -5.29 -18.70 -7.43
C ALA A 240 -4.17 -18.00 -6.66
N ARG A 241 -3.06 -17.69 -7.34
CA ARG A 241 -1.92 -16.96 -6.76
C ARG A 241 -2.32 -15.53 -6.41
N LEU A 242 -3.01 -14.83 -7.32
CA LEU A 242 -3.44 -13.45 -7.11
C LEU A 242 -4.45 -13.35 -5.97
N ILE A 243 -5.49 -14.20 -5.95
CA ILE A 243 -6.48 -14.28 -4.87
C ILE A 243 -5.79 -14.56 -3.52
N SER A 244 -4.84 -15.49 -3.49
CA SER A 244 -4.06 -15.79 -2.28
C SER A 244 -3.36 -14.54 -1.72
N LYS A 245 -2.82 -13.66 -2.57
CA LYS A 245 -2.17 -12.42 -2.12
C LYS A 245 -3.17 -11.38 -1.61
N ILE A 246 -4.31 -11.27 -2.26
CA ILE A 246 -5.40 -10.39 -1.83
C ILE A 246 -5.96 -10.85 -0.48
N ILE A 247 -6.23 -12.15 -0.32
CA ILE A 247 -6.72 -12.72 0.95
C ILE A 247 -5.68 -12.58 2.06
N HIS A 248 -4.39 -12.71 1.76
CA HIS A 248 -3.35 -12.47 2.74
C HIS A 248 -3.35 -11.02 3.23
N SER A 249 -3.49 -10.07 2.32
CA SER A 249 -3.59 -8.64 2.63
C SER A 249 -4.85 -8.34 3.45
N TYR A 250 -5.97 -8.95 3.10
CA TYR A 250 -7.22 -8.91 3.85
C TYR A 250 -7.04 -9.37 5.31
N LYS A 251 -6.40 -10.52 5.52
CA LYS A 251 -6.15 -11.04 6.87
C LYS A 251 -5.28 -10.11 7.71
N TRP A 252 -4.34 -9.43 7.07
CA TRP A 252 -3.42 -8.53 7.74
C TRP A 252 -4.05 -7.17 8.11
N GLY A 253 -4.82 -6.57 7.19
CA GLY A 253 -5.40 -5.24 7.35
C GLY A 253 -6.86 -5.22 7.81
N PHE A 254 -7.65 -6.25 7.49
CA PHE A 254 -9.10 -6.26 7.61
C PHE A 254 -9.70 -7.27 8.57
N LYS A 255 -9.00 -8.38 8.86
CA LYS A 255 -9.59 -9.49 9.62
C LYS A 255 -10.33 -9.08 10.90
N PRO A 256 -9.93 -8.01 11.62
CA PRO A 256 -10.68 -7.53 12.76
C PRO A 256 -12.04 -6.90 12.40
N TYR A 257 -12.25 -6.50 11.12
CA TYR A 257 -13.29 -5.58 10.70
C TYR A 257 -14.31 -6.15 9.73
N CYS A 258 -14.02 -7.27 9.09
CA CYS A 258 -14.89 -7.80 8.06
C CYS A 258 -15.75 -8.96 8.55
N ARG A 259 -16.94 -8.64 8.98
CA ARG A 259 -18.08 -9.55 8.90
C ARG A 259 -18.91 -9.11 7.69
N ASP A 260 -18.82 -9.85 6.58
CA ASP A 260 -19.79 -9.88 5.46
C ASP A 260 -20.25 -8.57 4.79
N TYR A 261 -19.37 -7.59 4.59
CA TYR A 261 -19.74 -6.35 3.87
C TYR A 261 -19.47 -6.41 2.36
N GLY A 262 -19.76 -7.52 1.73
CA GLY A 262 -19.64 -7.62 0.27
C GLY A 262 -18.19 -7.67 -0.26
N TYR A 263 -17.19 -7.90 0.60
CA TYR A 263 -15.78 -7.95 0.19
C TYR A 263 -15.55 -8.91 -0.96
N PHE A 264 -16.09 -10.13 -0.89
CA PHE A 264 -15.97 -11.12 -1.95
C PHE A 264 -16.71 -10.73 -3.22
N SER A 265 -17.81 -9.97 -3.13
CA SER A 265 -18.50 -9.41 -4.29
C SER A 265 -17.62 -8.38 -5.01
N VAL A 266 -17.00 -7.47 -4.26
CA VAL A 266 -16.05 -6.48 -4.81
C VAL A 266 -14.84 -7.18 -5.41
N LEU A 267 -14.26 -8.16 -4.69
CA LEU A 267 -13.15 -8.97 -5.18
C LEU A 267 -13.49 -9.63 -6.52
N ASN A 268 -14.64 -10.29 -6.62
CA ASN A 268 -15.06 -10.97 -7.84
C ASN A 268 -15.19 -10.00 -9.02
N ARG A 269 -15.76 -8.80 -8.79
CA ARG A 269 -15.84 -7.76 -9.84
C ARG A 269 -14.47 -7.31 -10.30
N VAL A 270 -13.56 -7.03 -9.38
CA VAL A 270 -12.17 -6.63 -9.70
C VAL A 270 -11.47 -7.73 -10.48
N MET A 271 -11.60 -9.01 -10.05
CA MET A 271 -10.99 -10.15 -10.73
C MET A 271 -11.51 -10.34 -12.17
N LYS A 272 -12.82 -10.20 -12.39
CA LYS A 272 -13.40 -10.25 -13.73
C LYS A 272 -12.92 -9.11 -14.64
N CYS A 273 -12.65 -7.95 -14.08
CA CYS A 273 -12.10 -6.82 -14.84
C CYS A 273 -10.61 -7.05 -15.17
N ILE A 274 -9.84 -7.58 -14.22
CA ILE A 274 -8.44 -7.99 -14.44
C ILE A 274 -8.34 -9.01 -15.56
N GLU A 275 -9.17 -10.07 -15.53
CA GLU A 275 -9.21 -11.10 -16.57
C GLU A 275 -9.33 -10.54 -17.99
N LYS A 276 -10.15 -9.49 -18.14
CA LYS A 276 -10.47 -8.93 -19.46
C LYS A 276 -9.49 -7.86 -19.95
N LYS A 277 -8.78 -7.17 -19.02
CA LYS A 277 -8.12 -5.90 -19.35
C LYS A 277 -6.69 -5.78 -18.90
N VAL A 278 -6.21 -6.66 -18.02
CA VAL A 278 -4.89 -6.56 -17.41
C VAL A 278 -4.01 -7.72 -17.85
N LEU A 279 -2.85 -7.42 -18.37
CA LEU A 279 -1.86 -8.43 -18.70
C LEU A 279 -1.26 -9.03 -17.42
N ILE A 280 -1.10 -10.36 -17.39
CA ILE A 280 -0.50 -11.01 -16.23
C ILE A 280 0.75 -11.74 -16.66
N TYR A 281 1.80 -11.55 -15.88
CA TYR A 281 3.09 -12.18 -16.08
C TYR A 281 3.52 -12.92 -14.82
N TYR A 282 4.27 -13.99 -15.00
CA TYR A 282 5.04 -14.63 -13.96
C TYR A 282 6.51 -14.31 -14.17
N MET A 283 7.18 -13.84 -13.12
CA MET A 283 8.59 -13.49 -13.19
C MET A 283 9.38 -14.23 -12.11
N ILE A 284 10.38 -14.97 -12.56
CA ILE A 284 11.46 -15.45 -11.71
C ILE A 284 12.64 -14.50 -11.94
N TRP A 285 12.95 -13.66 -10.96
CA TRP A 285 14.03 -12.71 -11.11
C TRP A 285 15.35 -13.25 -10.58
N GLY A 286 16.44 -12.92 -11.30
CA GLY A 286 17.79 -13.33 -11.01
C GLY A 286 18.60 -12.26 -10.28
N LYS A 287 19.88 -12.48 -10.13
CA LYS A 287 20.80 -11.56 -9.45
C LYS A 287 21.09 -10.28 -10.24
N ASN A 288 20.95 -10.32 -11.56
CA ASN A 288 21.32 -9.19 -12.42
C ASN A 288 20.16 -8.20 -12.58
N HIS A 289 20.30 -7.02 -11.99
CA HIS A 289 19.27 -5.96 -12.04
C HIS A 289 19.01 -5.42 -13.44
N PHE A 290 20.08 -5.26 -14.23
CA PHE A 290 19.96 -4.71 -15.58
C PHE A 290 19.15 -5.66 -16.47
N VAL A 291 19.36 -6.96 -16.33
CA VAL A 291 18.57 -7.98 -17.04
C VAL A 291 17.11 -7.94 -16.58
N ASN A 292 16.87 -7.82 -15.27
CA ASN A 292 15.52 -7.73 -14.71
C ASN A 292 14.76 -6.51 -15.26
N TYR A 293 15.42 -5.34 -15.31
CA TYR A 293 14.84 -4.11 -15.86
C TYR A 293 14.52 -4.27 -17.35
N ASN A 294 15.51 -4.69 -18.16
CA ASN A 294 15.37 -4.77 -19.60
C ASN A 294 14.27 -5.75 -20.04
N ILE A 295 14.11 -6.88 -19.35
CA ILE A 295 13.08 -7.85 -19.69
C ILE A 295 11.67 -7.28 -19.44
N ILE A 296 11.49 -6.51 -18.37
CA ILE A 296 10.22 -5.83 -18.07
C ILE A 296 9.95 -4.76 -19.14
N MET A 297 10.95 -3.92 -19.46
CA MET A 297 10.80 -2.89 -20.47
C MET A 297 10.42 -3.48 -21.81
N LYS A 298 11.18 -4.46 -22.29
CA LYS A 298 10.96 -5.09 -23.60
C LYS A 298 9.60 -5.79 -23.69
N GLN A 299 9.23 -6.56 -22.69
CA GLN A 299 8.05 -7.42 -22.78
C GLN A 299 6.73 -6.75 -22.35
N ILE A 300 6.78 -5.81 -21.40
CA ILE A 300 5.57 -5.17 -20.88
C ILE A 300 5.37 -3.77 -21.47
N VAL A 301 6.47 -3.01 -21.62
CA VAL A 301 6.37 -1.60 -22.02
C VAL A 301 6.39 -1.43 -23.52
N GLU A 302 7.27 -2.14 -24.23
CA GLU A 302 7.51 -1.95 -25.65
C GLU A 302 6.66 -2.85 -26.58
N ASN A 303 6.23 -4.03 -26.10
CA ASN A 303 5.58 -5.07 -26.95
C ASN A 303 4.08 -4.88 -27.23
N GLU A 304 3.45 -3.75 -26.98
CA GLU A 304 2.02 -3.55 -27.32
C GLU A 304 1.69 -3.38 -28.81
N GLY A 305 2.64 -3.60 -29.70
CA GLY A 305 2.40 -3.52 -31.14
C GLY A 305 2.09 -4.85 -31.84
N ARG A 306 2.01 -5.98 -31.12
CA ARG A 306 1.79 -7.30 -31.71
C ARG A 306 0.74 -8.10 -30.93
N ILE A 307 -0.51 -7.68 -31.01
CA ILE A 307 -1.70 -8.50 -30.78
C ILE A 307 -2.47 -8.58 -32.09
#